data_de78ff2b9d84e16a42b185b57f590c0d
#
_entry.id   de78ff2b9d84e16a42b185b57f590c0d
#
_cell.length_a   1.000
_cell.length_b   1.000
_cell.length_c   1.000
_cell.angle_alpha   90.00
_cell.angle_beta   90.00
_cell.angle_gamma   90.00
#
_symmetry.space_group_name_H-M   'P 1'
#
loop_
_entity.id
_entity.type
_entity.pdbx_description
1 polymer ?
#
loop_
_entity_poly.entity_id
_entity_poly.type
_entity_poly.pdbx_seq_one_letter_code
_entity_poly.pdbx_strand_id
1 'polypeptide(L)'
;MNESSITAYDNLQFAPLAEGSPVEAALLWGDPSTGPAAVMVRFPEGFEEPLHSHSSTYHAVMIKGQIKINRQDSDTSSAYGPGSYMTQQGGEVHAECNAGQGEMVALVYFEGPIDFSLAE
;
A
#
# COMPACT_ATOMS: atom_id res chain seq x y z
N MET A 1 -24.04 -9.44 -3.76
CA MET A 1 -24.82 -8.46 -4.31
C MET A 1 -24.46 -7.09 -3.78
N ASN A 2 -24.58 -6.18 -4.63
CA ASN A 2 -23.94 -4.91 -4.39
C ASN A 2 -24.97 -3.82 -4.21
N GLU A 3 -24.95 -3.22 -3.06
CA GLU A 3 -25.72 -2.05 -2.80
C GLU A 3 -24.81 -0.84 -2.84
N SER A 4 -25.36 0.27 -3.27
CA SER A 4 -24.58 1.50 -3.24
C SER A 4 -24.34 1.89 -1.78
N SER A 5 -23.12 2.34 -1.49
CA SER A 5 -22.77 2.70 -0.12
C SER A 5 -21.67 3.76 -0.14
N ILE A 6 -21.53 4.44 1.00
CA ILE A 6 -20.44 5.38 1.23
C ILE A 6 -19.94 5.13 2.63
N THR A 7 -18.62 5.04 2.76
CA THR A 7 -17.98 4.93 4.07
C THR A 7 -17.07 6.12 4.25
N ALA A 8 -17.31 6.90 5.29
CA ALA A 8 -16.43 8.03 5.59
C ALA A 8 -15.05 7.51 5.98
N TYR A 9 -14.01 8.27 5.67
CA TYR A 9 -12.66 7.87 6.00
C TYR A 9 -12.52 7.54 7.48
N ASP A 10 -13.13 8.36 8.34
CA ASP A 10 -13.02 8.16 9.78
C ASP A 10 -13.69 6.88 10.27
N ASN A 11 -14.52 6.29 9.43
CA ASN A 11 -15.22 5.04 9.77
C ASN A 11 -14.56 3.81 9.18
N LEU A 12 -13.46 3.96 8.43
CA LEU A 12 -12.73 2.82 7.94
C LEU A 12 -12.12 2.06 9.11
N GLN A 13 -12.13 0.74 9.01
CA GLN A 13 -11.67 -0.13 10.09
C GLN A 13 -10.22 -0.51 9.85
N PHE A 14 -9.29 0.31 10.33
CA PHE A 14 -7.87 0.04 10.20
C PHE A 14 -7.41 -0.96 11.25
N ALA A 15 -6.54 -1.86 10.85
CA ALA A 15 -5.91 -2.81 11.76
C ALA A 15 -4.48 -3.05 11.26
N PRO A 16 -3.56 -3.46 12.15
CA PRO A 16 -2.21 -3.78 11.71
C PRO A 16 -2.23 -4.79 10.58
N LEU A 17 -1.37 -4.55 9.58
CA LEU A 17 -1.29 -5.41 8.42
C LEU A 17 -0.91 -6.84 8.81
N ALA A 18 -0.07 -6.97 9.85
CA ALA A 18 0.29 -8.23 10.45
C ALA A 18 0.59 -7.94 11.90
N GLU A 19 0.66 -8.99 12.71
CA GLU A 19 0.91 -8.82 14.14
C GLU A 19 2.22 -8.07 14.34
N GLY A 20 2.18 -6.98 15.11
CA GLY A 20 3.35 -6.18 15.41
C GLY A 20 3.75 -5.21 14.32
N SER A 21 3.04 -5.18 13.20
CA SER A 21 3.37 -4.26 12.11
C SER A 21 2.92 -2.84 12.44
N PRO A 22 3.77 -1.83 12.18
CA PRO A 22 3.33 -0.44 12.30
C PRO A 22 2.46 0.03 11.13
N VAL A 23 2.41 -0.74 10.04
CA VAL A 23 1.57 -0.43 8.89
C VAL A 23 0.17 -0.93 9.16
N GLU A 24 -0.82 -0.09 8.88
CA GLU A 24 -2.22 -0.44 9.08
C GLU A 24 -2.96 -0.41 7.74
N ALA A 25 -3.97 -1.27 7.64
CA ALA A 25 -4.78 -1.34 6.42
C ALA A 25 -6.24 -1.53 6.78
N ALA A 26 -7.11 -0.99 5.94
CA ALA A 26 -8.55 -1.19 6.03
C ALA A 26 -9.03 -1.79 4.72
N LEU A 27 -9.71 -2.91 4.78
CA LEU A 27 -10.26 -3.56 3.59
C LEU A 27 -11.44 -2.74 3.08
N LEU A 28 -11.38 -2.35 1.80
CA LEU A 28 -12.45 -1.58 1.18
C LEU A 28 -13.35 -2.46 0.35
N TRP A 29 -12.78 -3.46 -0.32
CA TRP A 29 -13.53 -4.25 -1.29
C TRP A 29 -12.73 -5.52 -1.61
N GLY A 30 -13.45 -6.61 -1.87
CA GLY A 30 -12.85 -7.83 -2.38
C GLY A 30 -12.40 -8.78 -1.30
N ASP A 31 -11.68 -9.81 -1.74
CA ASP A 31 -11.18 -10.87 -0.85
C ASP A 31 -9.65 -10.90 -0.96
N PRO A 32 -8.92 -10.45 0.08
CA PRO A 32 -7.45 -10.41 -0.02
C PRO A 32 -6.78 -11.76 -0.14
N SER A 33 -7.45 -12.85 0.23
CA SER A 33 -6.84 -14.17 0.13
C SER A 33 -6.83 -14.71 -1.30
N THR A 34 -7.72 -14.24 -2.14
CA THR A 34 -7.81 -14.68 -3.53
C THR A 34 -7.66 -13.54 -4.51
N GLY A 35 -8.02 -12.33 -4.09
CA GLY A 35 -8.07 -11.17 -4.97
C GLY A 35 -9.14 -11.28 -6.03
N PRO A 36 -9.41 -10.18 -6.72
CA PRO A 36 -8.82 -8.88 -6.44
C PRO A 36 -9.39 -8.26 -5.17
N ALA A 37 -8.67 -7.28 -4.65
CA ALA A 37 -9.09 -6.57 -3.43
C ALA A 37 -8.50 -5.17 -3.39
N ALA A 38 -9.18 -4.27 -2.71
CA ALA A 38 -8.70 -2.91 -2.51
C ALA A 38 -8.63 -2.62 -1.02
N VAL A 39 -7.56 -1.95 -0.62
CA VAL A 39 -7.34 -1.58 0.78
C VAL A 39 -6.89 -0.13 0.85
N MET A 40 -7.19 0.50 1.98
CA MET A 40 -6.56 1.77 2.33
C MET A 40 -5.42 1.43 3.27
N VAL A 41 -4.23 1.95 2.99
CA VAL A 41 -3.02 1.63 3.74
C VAL A 41 -2.48 2.91 4.33
N ARG A 42 -1.99 2.85 5.57
CA ARG A 42 -1.31 4.00 6.14
C ARG A 42 -0.01 3.58 6.83
N PHE A 43 1.01 4.39 6.57
CA PHE A 43 2.35 4.22 7.10
C PHE A 43 2.60 5.32 8.12
N PRO A 44 3.16 5.01 9.28
CA PRO A 44 3.56 6.08 10.21
C PRO A 44 4.72 6.89 9.65
N GLU A 45 4.91 8.05 10.21
CA GLU A 45 6.01 8.94 9.82
C GLU A 45 7.33 8.20 9.94
N GLY A 46 8.18 8.35 8.91
CA GLY A 46 9.53 7.79 8.93
C GLY A 46 9.61 6.31 8.61
N PHE A 47 8.50 5.65 8.36
CA PHE A 47 8.52 4.21 8.12
C PHE A 47 9.12 3.90 6.74
N GLU A 48 10.04 2.92 6.72
CA GLU A 48 10.62 2.40 5.49
C GLU A 48 10.41 0.90 5.48
N GLU A 49 9.83 0.40 4.40
CA GLU A 49 9.65 -1.03 4.24
C GLU A 49 10.97 -1.70 3.91
N PRO A 50 11.19 -2.93 4.37
CA PRO A 50 12.28 -3.73 3.81
C PRO A 50 11.97 -4.08 2.35
N LEU A 51 13.00 -4.39 1.58
CA LEU A 51 12.79 -4.85 0.21
C LEU A 51 11.99 -6.14 0.22
N HIS A 52 10.98 -6.19 -0.65
CA HIS A 52 10.06 -7.32 -0.70
C HIS A 52 9.39 -7.36 -2.07
N SER A 53 8.58 -8.39 -2.28
CA SER A 53 7.76 -8.50 -3.49
C SER A 53 6.38 -9.04 -3.11
N HIS A 54 5.46 -8.89 -4.03
CA HIS A 54 4.11 -9.46 -3.97
C HIS A 54 3.92 -10.31 -5.21
N SER A 55 3.09 -11.35 -5.11
CA SER A 55 2.83 -12.17 -6.30
C SER A 55 1.96 -11.45 -7.32
N SER A 56 1.14 -10.51 -6.87
CA SER A 56 0.18 -9.80 -7.73
C SER A 56 0.64 -8.40 -8.03
N THR A 57 0.29 -7.92 -9.22
CA THR A 57 0.43 -6.52 -9.56
C THR A 57 -0.57 -5.70 -8.75
N TYR A 58 -0.18 -4.52 -8.31
CA TYR A 58 -1.12 -3.62 -7.66
C TYR A 58 -0.99 -2.20 -8.22
N HIS A 59 -2.04 -1.44 -7.99
CA HIS A 59 -2.13 -0.04 -8.38
C HIS A 59 -2.39 0.79 -7.14
N ALA A 60 -1.75 1.93 -7.03
CA ALA A 60 -1.91 2.77 -5.84
C ALA A 60 -2.09 4.22 -6.24
N VAL A 61 -2.92 4.91 -5.47
CA VAL A 61 -3.11 6.35 -5.58
C VAL A 61 -2.82 6.95 -4.22
N MET A 62 -1.95 7.95 -4.20
CA MET A 62 -1.61 8.64 -2.95
C MET A 62 -2.76 9.52 -2.51
N ILE A 63 -3.16 9.40 -1.26
CA ILE A 63 -4.21 10.20 -0.66
C ILE A 63 -3.60 11.31 0.20
N LYS A 64 -2.56 10.99 0.97
CA LYS A 64 -1.98 11.92 1.93
C LYS A 64 -0.51 11.60 2.09
N GLY A 65 0.31 12.63 2.25
CA GLY A 65 1.74 12.45 2.50
C GLY A 65 2.54 12.28 1.24
N GLN A 66 3.75 11.77 1.39
CA GLN A 66 4.72 11.64 0.30
C GLN A 66 5.26 10.22 0.31
N ILE A 67 5.33 9.60 -0.87
CA ILE A 67 5.88 8.25 -1.00
C ILE A 67 7.15 8.28 -1.82
N LYS A 68 8.11 7.45 -1.43
CA LYS A 68 9.33 7.19 -2.18
C LYS A 68 9.42 5.69 -2.40
N ILE A 69 9.84 5.29 -3.60
CA ILE A 69 9.95 3.87 -3.96
C ILE A 69 11.41 3.54 -4.17
N ASN A 70 11.88 2.53 -3.46
CA ASN A 70 13.21 1.98 -3.69
C ASN A 70 13.07 0.65 -4.41
N ARG A 71 13.94 0.42 -5.39
CA ARG A 71 13.97 -0.82 -6.12
C ARG A 71 15.33 -1.47 -5.94
N GLN A 72 15.40 -2.77 -6.13
CA GLN A 72 16.61 -3.52 -5.88
C GLN A 72 17.77 -3.01 -6.73
N ASP A 73 17.50 -2.67 -7.98
CA ASP A 73 18.55 -2.27 -8.92
C ASP A 73 18.65 -0.78 -9.11
N SER A 74 17.77 -0.02 -8.50
CA SER A 74 17.81 1.43 -8.64
C SER A 74 17.18 2.06 -7.42
N ASP A 75 17.63 3.25 -7.12
CA ASP A 75 17.15 3.99 -5.96
C ASP A 75 16.72 5.35 -6.45
N THR A 76 15.44 5.62 -6.39
CA THR A 76 14.93 6.93 -6.75
C THR A 76 14.85 7.80 -5.50
N SER A 77 15.36 9.02 -5.63
CA SER A 77 15.26 9.99 -4.54
C SER A 77 14.01 10.84 -4.66
N SER A 78 13.21 10.62 -5.69
CA SER A 78 11.99 11.41 -5.90
C SER A 78 10.89 10.98 -4.95
N ALA A 79 10.16 11.95 -4.43
CA ALA A 79 8.99 11.71 -3.60
C ALA A 79 7.76 12.20 -4.35
N TYR A 80 6.65 11.49 -4.16
CA TYR A 80 5.42 11.77 -4.89
C TYR A 80 4.28 12.01 -3.89
N GLY A 81 3.53 13.06 -4.12
CA GLY A 81 2.49 13.50 -3.20
C GLY A 81 1.09 13.07 -3.59
N PRO A 82 0.09 13.64 -2.92
CA PRO A 82 -1.31 13.24 -3.13
C PRO A 82 -1.73 13.34 -4.58
N GLY A 83 -2.54 12.37 -5.01
CA GLY A 83 -3.01 12.28 -6.38
C GLY A 83 -2.08 11.53 -7.32
N SER A 84 -0.85 11.25 -6.90
CA SER A 84 0.09 10.48 -7.72
C SER A 84 -0.38 9.04 -7.83
N TYR A 85 -0.13 8.46 -8.98
CA TYR A 85 -0.54 7.09 -9.28
C TYR A 85 0.69 6.24 -9.59
N MET A 86 0.69 5.00 -9.11
CA MET A 86 1.75 4.05 -9.46
C MET A 86 1.18 2.67 -9.74
N THR A 87 1.90 1.92 -10.55
CA THR A 87 1.67 0.50 -10.75
C THR A 87 2.92 -0.22 -10.29
N GLN A 88 2.74 -1.25 -9.47
CA GLN A 88 3.84 -2.10 -9.02
C GLN A 88 3.63 -3.49 -9.58
N GLN A 89 4.54 -3.92 -10.44
CA GLN A 89 4.41 -5.20 -11.11
C GLN A 89 4.65 -6.34 -10.13
N GLY A 90 3.83 -7.40 -10.24
CA GLY A 90 3.99 -8.59 -9.42
C GLY A 90 5.35 -9.22 -9.63
N GLY A 91 5.95 -9.71 -8.56
CA GLY A 91 7.26 -10.34 -8.58
C GLY A 91 8.45 -9.40 -8.52
N GLU A 92 8.24 -8.13 -8.73
CA GLU A 92 9.34 -7.15 -8.72
C GLU A 92 9.67 -6.73 -7.29
N VAL A 93 10.95 -6.79 -6.94
CA VAL A 93 11.42 -6.42 -5.60
C VAL A 93 11.43 -4.91 -5.46
N HIS A 94 10.86 -4.42 -4.38
CA HIS A 94 10.76 -2.99 -4.11
C HIS A 94 10.55 -2.73 -2.63
N ALA A 95 10.58 -1.47 -2.24
CA ALA A 95 10.20 -1.01 -0.90
C ALA A 95 9.53 0.35 -1.03
N GLU A 96 8.45 0.54 -0.29
CA GLU A 96 7.75 1.83 -0.23
C GLU A 96 8.10 2.48 1.09
N CYS A 97 8.36 3.77 1.05
CA CYS A 97 8.79 4.51 2.22
C CYS A 97 7.97 5.77 2.37
N ASN A 98 7.67 6.11 3.62
CA ASN A 98 7.04 7.39 3.92
C ASN A 98 8.14 8.45 3.91
N ALA A 99 8.15 9.27 2.87
CA ALA A 99 9.21 10.25 2.66
C ALA A 99 8.84 11.64 3.18
N GLY A 100 7.63 11.80 3.72
CA GLY A 100 7.17 13.10 4.18
C GLY A 100 7.06 13.18 5.67
N GLN A 101 6.44 14.25 6.12
CA GLN A 101 6.12 14.43 7.52
C GLN A 101 4.72 13.91 7.78
N GLY A 102 4.53 13.35 8.96
CA GLY A 102 3.24 12.80 9.33
C GLY A 102 2.94 11.49 8.65
N GLU A 103 1.70 11.12 8.68
CA GLU A 103 1.21 9.84 8.19
C GLU A 103 1.09 9.84 6.68
N MET A 104 1.40 8.72 6.06
CA MET A 104 1.21 8.50 4.62
C MET A 104 0.02 7.59 4.42
N VAL A 105 -0.88 7.95 3.51
CA VAL A 105 -2.08 7.17 3.22
C VAL A 105 -2.18 6.95 1.72
N ALA A 106 -2.46 5.71 1.32
CA ALA A 106 -2.63 5.36 -0.08
C ALA A 106 -3.81 4.40 -0.24
N LEU A 107 -4.50 4.53 -1.36
CA LEU A 107 -5.49 3.56 -1.82
C LEU A 107 -4.78 2.58 -2.71
N VAL A 108 -4.88 1.28 -2.40
CA VAL A 108 -4.16 0.24 -3.13
C VAL A 108 -5.15 -0.81 -3.62
N TYR A 109 -5.08 -1.10 -4.92
CA TYR A 109 -5.90 -2.14 -5.55
C TYR A 109 -4.98 -3.24 -6.05
N PHE A 110 -5.18 -4.46 -5.53
CA PHE A 110 -4.43 -5.65 -5.95
C PHE A 110 -5.23 -6.43 -6.99
N GLU A 111 -4.56 -6.83 -8.06
CA GLU A 111 -5.22 -7.60 -9.12
C GLU A 111 -5.43 -9.06 -8.76
N GLY A 112 -4.70 -9.56 -7.77
CA GLY A 112 -4.82 -10.92 -7.27
C GLY A 112 -4.68 -10.94 -5.77
N PRO A 113 -4.27 -12.07 -5.17
CA PRO A 113 -4.16 -12.14 -3.71
C PRO A 113 -3.14 -11.16 -3.17
N ILE A 114 -3.39 -10.71 -1.95
CA ILE A 114 -2.47 -9.82 -1.25
C ILE A 114 -1.52 -10.70 -0.43
N ASP A 115 -0.25 -10.72 -0.80
CA ASP A 115 0.76 -11.48 -0.09
C ASP A 115 2.04 -10.65 -0.01
N PHE A 116 3.07 -11.20 0.60
CA PHE A 116 4.29 -10.45 0.90
C PHE A 116 5.42 -11.45 1.06
N SER A 117 6.53 -11.22 0.36
CA SER A 117 7.72 -12.04 0.47
C SER A 117 8.94 -11.14 0.61
N LEU A 118 9.69 -11.33 1.69
CA LEU A 118 10.92 -10.56 1.88
C LEU A 118 11.94 -10.95 0.84
N ALA A 119 12.70 -9.97 0.35
CA ALA A 119 13.81 -10.21 -0.55
C ALA A 119 14.97 -10.79 0.25
N GLU A 120 15.74 -11.67 -0.39
CA GLU A 120 16.92 -12.27 0.24
C GLU A 120 18.18 -11.58 -0.15
#